data_dbb6382ec75e538d18effeba2b3c75e0
#
_entry.id   dbb6382ec75e538d18effeba2b3c75e0
#
_cell.length_a   1.000
_cell.length_b   1.000
_cell.length_c   1.000
_cell.angle_alpha   90.00
_cell.angle_beta   90.00
_cell.angle_gamma   90.00
#
_symmetry.space_group_name_H-M   'P 1'
#
loop_
_entity.id
_entity.type
_entity.pdbx_description
1 polymer ?
#
loop_
_entity_poly.entity_id
_entity_poly.type
_entity_poly.pdbx_seq_one_letter_code
_entity_poly.pdbx_strand_id
1 'polypeptide(L)' 'MQEHIYKVVELVGSSDKSIEDAINTAISRAHETVRHLRWFQVMETRGHIENGKVAHYQVGLKVGFTMEDAG' A
#
# COMPACT_ATOMS: atom_id res chain seq x y z
N MET A 1 -10.24 -22.44 18.14
CA MET A 1 -10.40 -21.21 17.39
C MET A 1 -9.06 -20.52 17.24
N GLN A 2 -8.74 -20.10 16.05
CA GLN A 2 -7.48 -19.46 15.80
C GLN A 2 -7.66 -17.95 15.71
N GLU A 3 -6.79 -17.25 16.35
CA GLU A 3 -6.77 -15.81 16.25
C GLU A 3 -5.72 -15.41 15.25
N HIS A 4 -6.06 -14.40 14.44
CA HIS A 4 -5.12 -13.87 13.49
C HIS A 4 -4.50 -12.60 14.05
N ILE A 5 -3.19 -12.60 14.09
CA ILE A 5 -2.46 -11.42 14.51
C ILE A 5 -1.88 -10.79 13.25
N TYR A 6 -2.12 -9.50 13.10
CA TYR A 6 -1.66 -8.76 11.95
C TYR A 6 -0.51 -7.85 12.33
N LYS A 7 0.44 -7.78 11.45
CA LYS A 7 1.47 -6.75 11.54
C LYS A 7 1.21 -5.77 10.41
N VAL A 8 1.52 -4.51 10.64
CA VAL A 8 1.19 -3.46 9.69
C VAL A 8 2.46 -2.74 9.26
N VAL A 9 2.59 -2.53 7.97
CA VAL A 9 3.65 -1.68 7.42
C VAL A 9 3.01 -0.52 6.69
N GLU A 10 3.71 0.59 6.64
CA GLU A 10 3.26 1.77 5.92
C GLU A 10 4.04 1.90 4.63
N LEU A 11 3.33 2.24 3.57
CA LEU A 11 3.90 2.40 2.25
C LEU A 11 3.40 3.69 1.64
N VAL A 12 4.19 4.23 0.72
CA VAL A 12 3.74 5.33 -0.13
C VAL A 12 3.90 4.88 -1.56
N GLY A 13 2.78 4.81 -2.27
CA GLY A 13 2.78 4.48 -3.68
C GLY A 13 2.69 5.74 -4.52
N SER A 14 3.24 5.69 -5.71
CA SER A 14 3.25 6.82 -6.61
C SER A 14 2.92 6.35 -8.02
N SER A 15 2.19 7.15 -8.77
CA SER A 15 1.81 6.80 -10.14
C SER A 15 1.51 8.06 -10.92
N ASP A 16 1.90 8.08 -12.20
CA ASP A 16 1.49 9.15 -13.09
C ASP A 16 0.15 8.86 -13.77
N LYS A 17 -0.47 7.74 -13.44
CA LYS A 17 -1.69 7.30 -14.10
C LYS A 17 -2.93 7.49 -13.24
N SER A 18 -2.92 6.96 -12.03
CA SER A 18 -4.11 7.00 -11.19
C SER A 18 -3.78 6.66 -9.75
N ILE A 19 -4.74 6.97 -8.87
CA ILE A 19 -4.65 6.58 -7.47
C ILE A 19 -4.65 5.06 -7.34
N GLU A 20 -5.52 4.39 -8.11
CA GLU A 20 -5.58 2.93 -8.07
C GLU A 20 -4.26 2.30 -8.49
N ASP A 21 -3.63 2.85 -9.52
CA ASP A 21 -2.35 2.34 -9.99
C ASP A 21 -1.27 2.53 -8.93
N ALA A 22 -1.31 3.66 -8.21
CA ALA A 22 -0.36 3.90 -7.12
C ALA A 22 -0.53 2.85 -6.02
N ILE A 23 -1.77 2.52 -5.67
CA ILE A 23 -2.04 1.50 -4.66
C ILE A 23 -1.55 0.14 -5.11
N ASN A 24 -1.91 -0.27 -6.32
CA ASN A 24 -1.55 -1.58 -6.84
C ASN A 24 -0.04 -1.74 -6.97
N THR A 25 0.63 -0.70 -7.41
CA THR A 25 2.09 -0.74 -7.56
C THR A 25 2.77 -0.90 -6.20
N ALA A 26 2.29 -0.17 -5.19
CA ALA A 26 2.85 -0.27 -3.84
C ALA A 26 2.65 -1.67 -3.27
N ILE A 27 1.45 -2.21 -3.40
CA ILE A 27 1.14 -3.54 -2.87
C ILE A 27 1.94 -4.61 -3.62
N SER A 28 2.05 -4.49 -4.92
CA SER A 28 2.79 -5.43 -5.74
C SER A 28 4.27 -5.48 -5.32
N ARG A 29 4.85 -4.31 -5.06
CA ARG A 29 6.23 -4.23 -4.62
C ARG A 29 6.40 -4.83 -3.22
N ALA A 30 5.45 -4.54 -2.33
CA ALA A 30 5.51 -5.10 -0.97
C ALA A 30 5.39 -6.61 -1.00
N HIS A 31 4.60 -7.15 -1.93
CA HIS A 31 4.39 -8.58 -2.05
C HIS A 31 5.70 -9.32 -2.39
N GLU A 32 6.66 -8.64 -2.97
CA GLU A 32 7.94 -9.25 -3.31
C GLU A 32 8.77 -9.63 -2.08
N THR A 33 8.55 -8.94 -0.98
CA THR A 33 9.37 -9.15 0.22
C THR A 33 8.57 -9.52 1.46
N VAL A 34 7.27 -9.28 1.47
CA VAL A 34 6.42 -9.53 2.63
C VAL A 34 5.38 -10.56 2.25
N ARG A 35 5.28 -11.61 3.06
CA ARG A 35 4.32 -12.68 2.83
C ARG A 35 2.99 -12.39 3.50
N HIS A 36 1.95 -12.97 2.93
CA HIS A 36 0.62 -13.02 3.56
C HIS A 36 -0.02 -11.67 3.73
N LEU A 37 0.10 -10.81 2.70
CA LEU A 37 -0.62 -9.55 2.69
C LEU A 37 -2.11 -9.84 2.67
N ARG A 38 -2.87 -9.18 3.54
CA ARG A 38 -4.30 -9.48 3.70
C ARG A 38 -5.20 -8.31 3.39
N TRP A 39 -4.83 -7.12 3.84
CA TRP A 39 -5.69 -5.96 3.65
C TRP A 39 -4.84 -4.71 3.58
N PHE A 40 -5.45 -3.66 3.09
CA PHE A 40 -4.80 -2.36 3.08
C PHE A 40 -5.82 -1.30 3.49
N GLN A 41 -5.30 -0.19 3.96
CA GLN A 41 -6.10 0.97 4.31
C GLN A 41 -5.41 2.20 3.78
N VAL A 42 -6.14 3.00 3.01
CA VAL A 42 -5.60 4.25 2.49
C VAL A 42 -5.65 5.29 3.59
N MET A 43 -4.50 5.86 3.92
CA MET A 43 -4.40 6.88 4.96
C MET A 43 -4.56 8.27 4.37
N GLU A 44 -3.98 8.50 3.21
CA GLU A 44 -4.14 9.78 2.53
C GLU A 44 -3.85 9.61 1.05
N THR A 45 -4.45 10.50 0.28
CA THR A 45 -4.15 10.63 -1.14
C THR A 45 -3.73 12.06 -1.38
N ARG A 46 -2.72 12.22 -2.22
CA ARG A 46 -2.27 13.54 -2.60
C ARG A 46 -1.59 13.42 -3.95
N GLY A 47 -1.15 14.54 -4.47
CA GLY A 47 -0.50 14.52 -5.77
C GLY A 47 0.36 15.73 -5.95
N HIS A 48 1.06 15.76 -7.05
CA HIS A 48 1.93 16.85 -7.42
C HIS A 48 1.35 17.56 -8.64
N ILE A 49 1.34 18.87 -8.59
CA ILE A 49 0.78 19.69 -9.67
C ILE A 49 1.92 20.36 -10.42
N GLU A 50 1.88 20.26 -11.74
CA GLU A 50 2.78 20.97 -12.61
C GLU A 50 1.99 21.64 -13.72
N ASN A 51 2.22 22.92 -13.93
CA ASN A 51 1.56 23.68 -14.99
C ASN A 51 0.04 23.55 -14.94
N GLY A 52 -0.52 23.57 -13.72
CA GLY A 52 -1.97 23.51 -13.54
C GLY A 52 -2.60 22.15 -13.77
N LYS A 53 -1.78 21.10 -13.86
CA LYS A 53 -2.27 19.74 -14.08
C LYS A 53 -1.64 18.79 -13.07
N VAL A 54 -2.31 17.68 -12.84
CA VAL A 54 -1.75 16.66 -11.97
C VAL A 54 -0.61 15.95 -12.68
N ALA A 55 0.60 16.06 -12.13
CA ALA A 55 1.76 15.39 -12.68
C ALA A 55 1.82 13.94 -12.24
N HIS A 56 1.56 13.70 -10.96
CA HIS A 56 1.46 12.34 -10.48
C HIS A 56 0.67 12.29 -9.18
N TYR A 57 0.24 11.08 -8.83
CA TYR A 57 -0.54 10.81 -7.64
C TYR A 57 0.34 10.11 -6.61
N GLN A 58 0.10 10.39 -5.34
CA GLN A 58 0.74 9.69 -4.23
C GLN A 58 -0.31 9.20 -3.27
N VAL A 59 -0.15 7.98 -2.80
CA VAL A 59 -1.08 7.37 -1.85
C VAL A 59 -0.29 6.82 -0.68
N GLY A 60 -0.60 7.29 0.52
CA GLY A 60 -0.07 6.71 1.74
C GLY A 60 -1.01 5.64 2.22
N LEU A 61 -0.50 4.45 2.45
CA LEU A 61 -1.35 3.34 2.86
C LEU A 61 -0.67 2.47 3.92
N LYS A 62 -1.52 1.84 4.70
CA LYS A 62 -1.11 0.80 5.63
C LYS A 62 -1.50 -0.54 5.05
N VAL A 63 -0.60 -1.51 5.18
CA VAL A 63 -0.86 -2.85 4.69
C VAL A 63 -0.71 -3.81 5.86
N GLY A 64 -1.75 -4.60 6.09
CA GLY A 64 -1.75 -5.59 7.14
C GLY A 64 -1.43 -6.96 6.58
N PHE A 65 -0.58 -7.68 7.28
CA PHE A 65 -0.25 -9.04 6.89
C PHE A 65 -0.24 -9.94 8.12
N THR A 66 -0.56 -11.20 7.91
CA THR A 66 -0.58 -12.15 9.02
C THR A 66 0.82 -12.64 9.30
N MET A 67 1.11 -12.81 10.57
CA MET A 67 2.39 -13.37 10.98
C MET A 67 2.37 -14.87 10.80
N GLU A 68 3.48 -15.42 10.40
CA GLU A 68 3.59 -16.86 10.27
C GLU A 68 3.68 -17.48 11.65
N ASP A 69 3.04 -18.65 11.77
CA ASP A 69 3.16 -19.41 13.01
C ASP A 69 4.59 -19.90 13.18
N ALA A 70 5.03 -19.89 14.43
CA ALA A 70 6.38 -20.31 14.73
C ALA A 70 6.55 -21.82 14.70
N GLY A 71 5.45 -22.53 14.79
CA GLY A 71 5.55 -23.97 14.89
C GLY A 71 5.22 -24.78 13.69
#